data_9be126018fb6a8291ced8c04fed0af6f
#
_entry.id   9be126018fb6a8291ced8c04fed0af6f
#
_cell.length_a   1.000
_cell.length_b   1.000
_cell.length_c   1.000
_cell.angle_alpha   90.00
_cell.angle_beta   90.00
_cell.angle_gamma   90.00
#
_symmetry.space_group_name_H-M   'P 1'
#
loop_
_entity.id
_entity.type
_entity.pdbx_description
1 polymer ?
#
loop_
_entity_poly.entity_id
_entity_poly.type
_entity_poly.pdbx_seq_one_letter_code
_entity_poly.pdbx_strand_id
1 'polypeptide(L)'
;IMLRLSSVGYDRLFQNDGMQATFGGGEANVAVSLANFGIDSTYVTKLPEHAVGQAAVNALRYFGVNTEKIVRGGDRVGIYYLEKGISQRPSVCIYDRKYSAVAQAAPSDFDWNAVFENADWFHITGITPALSDNLEQICLEAVKAAKRHGVTVSLDTNYRSKLWSIDKASRVIGELMRYTDICITNPGDIKNLFGIVSDKADFDLKKPDNEGAASVAEKLMKKYPLKGAALTLRTNLSASDNDFGAMLC
;
A
#
# COMPACT_ATOMS: atom_id res chain seq x y z
N ILE A 1 8.48 2.54 2.01
CA ILE A 1 8.88 3.88 1.56
C ILE A 1 9.94 3.80 0.45
N MET A 2 9.89 4.68 -0.54
CA MET A 2 10.83 4.76 -1.65
C MET A 2 11.20 6.21 -1.91
N LEU A 3 12.38 6.43 -2.50
CA LEU A 3 12.76 7.71 -3.04
C LEU A 3 11.99 7.96 -4.34
N ARG A 4 11.24 9.06 -4.42
CA ARG A 4 10.59 9.53 -5.64
C ARG A 4 11.43 10.61 -6.30
N LEU A 5 11.80 10.37 -7.54
CA LEU A 5 12.42 11.36 -8.41
C LEU A 5 11.40 11.77 -9.45
N SER A 6 10.93 13.02 -9.40
CA SER A 6 9.94 13.53 -10.35
C SER A 6 10.48 14.66 -11.20
N SER A 7 10.01 14.75 -12.45
CA SER A 7 10.26 15.92 -13.27
C SER A 7 9.72 17.18 -12.60
N VAL A 8 10.30 18.33 -12.92
CA VAL A 8 9.80 19.64 -12.49
C VAL A 8 8.53 19.98 -13.29
N GLY A 9 7.50 20.47 -12.61
CA GLY A 9 6.24 20.83 -13.26
C GLY A 9 5.63 19.63 -14.03
N TYR A 10 5.39 19.83 -15.32
CA TYR A 10 4.86 18.85 -16.26
C TYR A 10 5.85 18.45 -17.35
N ASP A 11 7.14 18.70 -17.12
CA ASP A 11 8.19 18.31 -18.05
C ASP A 11 8.29 16.78 -18.15
N ARG A 12 8.84 16.29 -19.25
CA ARG A 12 9.20 14.88 -19.38
C ARG A 12 10.42 14.55 -18.53
N LEU A 13 10.55 13.29 -18.15
CA LEU A 13 11.75 12.82 -17.45
C LEU A 13 12.99 13.16 -18.29
N PHE A 14 14.00 13.78 -17.65
CA PHE A 14 15.26 14.18 -18.26
C PHE A 14 15.14 15.22 -19.39
N GLN A 15 14.02 15.89 -19.51
CA GLN A 15 13.87 17.03 -20.43
C GLN A 15 14.68 18.23 -19.97
N ASN A 16 14.78 18.43 -18.65
CA ASN A 16 15.59 19.45 -17.99
C ASN A 16 16.55 18.80 -17.00
N ASP A 17 17.61 19.50 -16.59
CA ASP A 17 18.67 19.00 -15.71
C ASP A 17 18.22 18.78 -14.24
N GLY A 18 17.06 19.31 -13.84
CA GLY A 18 16.56 19.24 -12.48
C GLY A 18 15.53 18.14 -12.25
N MET A 19 15.61 17.47 -11.10
CA MET A 19 14.58 16.56 -10.59
C MET A 19 14.21 16.93 -9.15
N GLN A 20 12.96 16.79 -8.81
CA GLN A 20 12.48 16.89 -7.42
C GLN A 20 12.63 15.55 -6.74
N ALA A 21 13.35 15.52 -5.61
CA ALA A 21 13.50 14.34 -4.78
C ALA A 21 12.59 14.41 -3.56
N THR A 22 11.73 13.41 -3.37
CA THR A 22 10.86 13.27 -2.19
C THR A 22 10.75 11.80 -1.81
N PHE A 23 10.20 11.51 -0.63
CA PHE A 23 9.93 10.14 -0.22
C PHE A 23 8.43 9.86 -0.22
N GLY A 24 8.04 8.63 -0.54
CA GLY A 24 6.65 8.21 -0.55
C GLY A 24 6.50 6.69 -0.59
N GLY A 25 5.28 6.23 -0.39
CA GLY A 25 4.92 4.80 -0.39
C GLY A 25 3.54 4.65 0.22
N GLY A 26 2.80 3.60 -0.14
CA GLY A 26 1.42 3.40 0.32
C GLY A 26 1.32 3.51 1.84
N GLU A 27 1.97 2.61 2.54
CA GLU A 27 1.95 2.54 4.01
C GLU A 27 2.63 3.76 4.65
N ALA A 28 3.71 4.30 4.03
CA ALA A 28 4.38 5.50 4.55
C ALA A 28 3.47 6.73 4.47
N ASN A 29 2.70 6.87 3.40
CA ASN A 29 1.73 7.96 3.26
C ASN A 29 0.59 7.84 4.30
N VAL A 30 0.14 6.62 4.59
CA VAL A 30 -0.86 6.38 5.66
C VAL A 30 -0.28 6.77 7.02
N ALA A 31 0.95 6.34 7.35
CA ALA A 31 1.59 6.68 8.61
C ALA A 31 1.74 8.21 8.79
N VAL A 32 2.19 8.91 7.74
CA VAL A 32 2.30 10.38 7.74
C VAL A 32 0.92 11.04 7.89
N SER A 33 -0.10 10.53 7.22
CA SER A 33 -1.46 11.05 7.31
C SER A 33 -2.02 10.93 8.73
N LEU A 34 -1.83 9.76 9.36
CA LEU A 34 -2.24 9.51 10.75
C LEU A 34 -1.53 10.45 11.73
N ALA A 35 -0.21 10.62 11.58
CA ALA A 35 0.55 11.54 12.41
C ALA A 35 0.05 12.99 12.28
N ASN A 36 -0.29 13.44 11.05
CA ASN A 36 -0.89 14.76 10.83
C ASN A 36 -2.29 14.92 11.45
N PHE A 37 -3.02 13.81 11.65
CA PHE A 37 -4.28 13.81 12.39
C PHE A 37 -4.10 13.68 13.91
N GLY A 38 -2.86 13.69 14.41
CA GLY A 38 -2.55 13.57 15.84
C GLY A 38 -2.65 12.14 16.38
N ILE A 39 -2.61 11.13 15.51
CA ILE A 39 -2.62 9.72 15.89
C ILE A 39 -1.18 9.22 15.92
N ASP A 40 -0.79 8.58 17.02
CA ASP A 40 0.53 7.95 17.13
C ASP A 40 0.70 6.88 16.06
N SER A 41 1.70 7.06 15.23
CA SER A 41 1.99 6.14 14.14
C SER A 41 3.44 5.70 14.14
N THR A 42 3.67 4.40 14.05
CA THR A 42 5.00 3.79 13.97
C THR A 42 5.17 3.13 12.60
N TYR A 43 6.29 3.40 11.94
CA TYR A 43 6.57 2.83 10.63
C TYR A 43 7.56 1.68 10.72
N VAL A 44 7.19 0.50 10.21
CA VAL A 44 8.02 -0.71 10.21
C VAL A 44 8.50 -1.00 8.80
N THR A 45 9.80 -1.07 8.59
CA THR A 45 10.45 -1.38 7.30
C THR A 45 11.92 -1.70 7.51
N LYS A 46 12.65 -1.98 6.42
CA LYS A 46 14.12 -2.08 6.41
C LYS A 46 14.70 -1.03 5.46
N LEU A 47 15.67 -0.25 5.96
CA LEU A 47 16.34 0.83 5.21
C LEU A 47 17.86 0.74 5.38
N PRO A 48 18.66 1.10 4.35
CA PRO A 48 20.12 1.10 4.46
C PRO A 48 20.62 2.15 5.46
N GLU A 49 21.83 1.94 5.96
CA GLU A 49 22.46 2.82 6.96
C GLU A 49 23.01 4.11 6.37
N HIS A 50 23.31 4.14 5.06
CA HIS A 50 23.88 5.30 4.40
C HIS A 50 22.93 6.53 4.34
N ALA A 51 23.46 7.68 3.90
CA ALA A 51 22.77 8.97 3.95
C ALA A 51 21.38 8.99 3.28
N VAL A 52 21.17 8.26 2.16
CA VAL A 52 19.85 8.23 1.51
C VAL A 52 18.82 7.45 2.34
N GLY A 53 19.25 6.35 2.99
CA GLY A 53 18.38 5.63 3.94
C GLY A 53 18.06 6.49 5.17
N GLN A 54 19.05 7.25 5.67
CA GLN A 54 18.82 8.20 6.77
C GLN A 54 17.89 9.34 6.36
N ALA A 55 17.98 9.83 5.12
CA ALA A 55 17.05 10.84 4.61
C ALA A 55 15.60 10.33 4.54
N ALA A 56 15.39 9.05 4.23
CA ALA A 56 14.06 8.43 4.28
C ALA A 56 13.50 8.39 5.72
N VAL A 57 14.34 8.04 6.70
CA VAL A 57 13.97 8.09 8.12
C VAL A 57 13.61 9.51 8.55
N ASN A 58 14.44 10.50 8.18
CA ASN A 58 14.22 11.90 8.53
C ASN A 58 12.93 12.45 7.90
N ALA A 59 12.60 12.02 6.68
CA ALA A 59 11.37 12.41 6.02
C ALA A 59 10.11 11.94 6.78
N LEU A 60 10.15 10.75 7.39
CA LEU A 60 9.07 10.26 8.24
C LEU A 60 9.01 11.01 9.57
N ARG A 61 10.17 11.22 10.21
CA ARG A 61 10.28 11.97 11.48
C ARG A 61 9.82 13.41 11.37
N TYR A 62 10.05 14.04 10.22
CA TYR A 62 9.58 15.42 9.95
C TYR A 62 8.08 15.57 10.14
N PHE A 63 7.31 14.52 9.85
CA PHE A 63 5.85 14.49 10.04
C PHE A 63 5.42 13.84 11.36
N GLY A 64 6.34 13.56 12.30
CA GLY A 64 6.02 13.00 13.61
C GLY A 64 5.82 11.47 13.62
N VAL A 65 6.15 10.76 12.55
CA VAL A 65 6.07 9.30 12.53
C VAL A 65 7.19 8.69 13.36
N ASN A 66 6.86 7.76 14.28
CA ASN A 66 7.86 7.01 15.03
C ASN A 66 8.61 6.03 14.12
N THR A 67 9.94 6.06 14.17
CA THR A 67 10.84 5.31 13.31
C THR A 67 11.73 4.31 14.06
N GLU A 68 11.46 4.07 15.34
CA GLU A 68 12.29 3.19 16.19
C GLU A 68 12.24 1.71 15.76
N LYS A 69 11.15 1.31 15.09
CA LYS A 69 10.99 -0.05 14.56
C LYS A 69 11.50 -0.21 13.11
N ILE A 70 12.21 0.78 12.58
CA ILE A 70 12.87 0.66 11.28
C ILE A 70 14.18 -0.11 11.45
N VAL A 71 14.26 -1.27 10.81
CA VAL A 71 15.49 -2.07 10.76
C VAL A 71 16.48 -1.40 9.82
N ARG A 72 17.75 -1.33 10.25
CA ARG A 72 18.82 -0.74 9.44
C ARG A 72 19.67 -1.84 8.82
N GLY A 73 20.02 -1.68 7.55
CA GLY A 73 20.83 -2.63 6.77
C GLY A 73 20.39 -2.72 5.32
N GLY A 74 21.15 -3.49 4.53
CA GLY A 74 21.00 -3.56 3.06
C GLY A 74 21.61 -2.36 2.33
N ASP A 75 21.64 -2.43 1.00
CA ASP A 75 22.52 -1.56 0.20
C ASP A 75 21.78 -0.38 -0.44
N ARG A 76 20.45 -0.44 -0.62
CA ARG A 76 19.75 0.61 -1.36
C ARG A 76 18.33 0.85 -0.90
N VAL A 77 17.88 2.10 -1.06
CA VAL A 77 16.46 2.47 -1.03
C VAL A 77 15.86 2.23 -2.41
N GLY A 78 14.64 1.69 -2.47
CA GLY A 78 13.93 1.60 -3.74
C GLY A 78 13.64 2.99 -4.32
N ILE A 79 13.70 3.13 -5.63
CA ILE A 79 13.47 4.40 -6.34
C ILE A 79 12.28 4.23 -7.29
N TYR A 80 11.54 5.30 -7.51
CA TYR A 80 10.66 5.42 -8.66
C TYR A 80 10.76 6.79 -9.29
N TYR A 81 10.70 6.79 -10.63
CA TYR A 81 10.70 8.00 -11.44
C TYR A 81 9.25 8.33 -11.81
N LEU A 82 8.88 9.58 -11.62
CA LEU A 82 7.52 10.06 -11.90
C LEU A 82 7.55 11.21 -12.90
N GLU A 83 6.92 11.00 -14.04
CA GLU A 83 6.52 12.04 -14.96
C GLU A 83 5.02 12.35 -14.74
N LYS A 84 4.73 13.59 -14.38
CA LYS A 84 3.33 14.00 -14.14
C LYS A 84 2.57 14.09 -15.46
N GLY A 85 1.40 13.50 -15.49
CA GLY A 85 0.48 13.67 -16.61
C GLY A 85 -0.19 15.03 -16.61
N ILE A 86 -0.66 15.43 -17.77
CA ILE A 86 -1.46 16.65 -17.94
C ILE A 86 -2.48 16.44 -19.07
N SER A 87 -3.73 16.81 -18.81
CA SER A 87 -4.83 16.68 -19.76
C SER A 87 -4.96 15.24 -20.32
N GLN A 88 -4.62 15.02 -21.58
CA GLN A 88 -4.69 13.73 -22.23
C GLN A 88 -3.40 12.89 -22.11
N ARG A 89 -2.30 13.50 -21.69
CA ARG A 89 -1.03 12.80 -21.49
C ARG A 89 -1.05 12.10 -20.13
N PRO A 90 -1.03 10.75 -20.07
CA PRO A 90 -1.01 10.03 -18.80
C PRO A 90 0.30 10.25 -18.05
N SER A 91 0.25 10.11 -16.72
CA SER A 91 1.46 10.03 -15.89
C SER A 91 2.26 8.77 -16.21
N VAL A 92 3.59 8.89 -16.18
CA VAL A 92 4.50 7.74 -16.34
C VAL A 92 5.19 7.49 -15.01
N CYS A 93 5.13 6.24 -14.55
CA CYS A 93 5.82 5.81 -13.34
C CYS A 93 6.72 4.61 -13.66
N ILE A 94 8.03 4.80 -13.46
CA ILE A 94 9.06 3.77 -13.67
C ILE A 94 9.60 3.38 -12.30
N TYR A 95 9.50 2.08 -11.97
CA TYR A 95 9.95 1.54 -10.69
C TYR A 95 11.33 0.90 -10.81
N ASP A 96 12.25 1.33 -9.95
CA ASP A 96 13.55 0.73 -9.70
C ASP A 96 13.66 0.34 -8.23
N ARG A 97 13.00 -0.76 -7.84
CA ARG A 97 12.90 -1.20 -6.44
C ARG A 97 13.37 -2.64 -6.18
N LYS A 98 13.83 -3.36 -7.21
CA LYS A 98 14.45 -4.68 -7.02
C LYS A 98 15.66 -4.53 -6.11
N TYR A 99 15.89 -5.53 -5.28
CA TYR A 99 17.04 -5.58 -4.37
C TYR A 99 17.16 -4.37 -3.40
N SER A 100 16.06 -3.62 -3.19
CA SER A 100 16.03 -2.65 -2.10
C SER A 100 16.13 -3.34 -0.74
N ALA A 101 16.60 -2.63 0.28
CA ALA A 101 16.79 -3.19 1.62
C ALA A 101 15.54 -3.93 2.14
N VAL A 102 14.35 -3.35 1.95
CA VAL A 102 13.10 -4.01 2.33
C VAL A 102 12.79 -5.23 1.46
N ALA A 103 13.06 -5.19 0.14
CA ALA A 103 12.80 -6.33 -0.75
C ALA A 103 13.70 -7.55 -0.43
N GLN A 104 14.87 -7.30 0.19
CA GLN A 104 15.83 -8.31 0.65
C GLN A 104 15.71 -8.63 2.15
N ALA A 105 14.67 -8.12 2.82
CA ALA A 105 14.46 -8.39 4.23
C ALA A 105 14.24 -9.90 4.48
N ALA A 106 14.74 -10.38 5.63
CA ALA A 106 14.50 -11.72 6.12
C ALA A 106 13.45 -11.70 7.25
N PRO A 107 12.69 -12.78 7.46
CA PRO A 107 11.75 -12.87 8.60
C PRO A 107 12.40 -12.56 9.95
N SER A 108 13.66 -12.96 10.14
CA SER A 108 14.44 -12.68 11.36
C SER A 108 14.80 -11.21 11.58
N ASP A 109 14.60 -10.35 10.60
CA ASP A 109 14.84 -8.91 10.76
C ASP A 109 13.79 -8.23 11.66
N PHE A 110 12.61 -8.86 11.89
CA PHE A 110 11.50 -8.24 12.60
C PHE A 110 11.09 -9.03 13.84
N ASP A 111 11.12 -8.37 14.99
CA ASP A 111 10.50 -8.87 16.23
C ASP A 111 9.06 -8.36 16.32
N TRP A 112 8.14 -9.17 15.85
CA TRP A 112 6.71 -8.82 15.86
C TRP A 112 6.11 -8.70 17.25
N ASN A 113 6.67 -9.36 18.28
CA ASN A 113 6.21 -9.19 19.66
C ASN A 113 6.56 -7.78 20.14
N ALA A 114 7.81 -7.34 19.92
CA ALA A 114 8.22 -5.97 20.25
C ALA A 114 7.52 -4.90 19.38
N VAL A 115 7.13 -5.22 18.16
CA VAL A 115 6.37 -4.30 17.29
C VAL A 115 4.94 -4.09 17.80
N PHE A 116 4.28 -5.14 18.30
CA PHE A 116 2.86 -5.09 18.67
C PHE A 116 2.61 -4.94 20.16
N GLU A 117 3.64 -4.77 21.00
CA GLU A 117 3.51 -4.66 22.45
C GLU A 117 2.49 -3.61 22.91
N ASN A 118 2.45 -2.45 22.22
CA ASN A 118 1.56 -1.33 22.54
C ASN A 118 0.80 -0.85 21.29
N ALA A 119 0.50 -1.74 20.36
CA ALA A 119 -0.19 -1.38 19.13
C ALA A 119 -1.66 -1.76 19.21
N ASP A 120 -2.55 -0.85 18.80
CA ASP A 120 -3.98 -1.09 18.67
C ASP A 120 -4.37 -1.46 17.23
N TRP A 121 -3.59 -0.98 16.25
CA TRP A 121 -3.90 -1.13 14.83
C TRP A 121 -2.66 -1.39 14.00
N PHE A 122 -2.75 -2.37 13.08
CA PHE A 122 -1.73 -2.68 12.09
C PHE A 122 -2.28 -2.49 10.67
N HIS A 123 -1.62 -1.67 9.87
CA HIS A 123 -1.98 -1.45 8.48
C HIS A 123 -0.92 -1.99 7.53
N ILE A 124 -1.35 -2.70 6.49
CA ILE A 124 -0.49 -3.28 5.45
C ILE A 124 -1.15 -3.16 4.08
N THR A 125 -0.36 -3.14 3.01
CA THR A 125 -0.88 -3.19 1.64
C THR A 125 -0.43 -4.44 0.90
N GLY A 126 -1.17 -4.85 -0.13
CA GLY A 126 -0.81 -5.94 -1.03
C GLY A 126 0.42 -5.67 -1.90
N ILE A 127 1.01 -4.47 -1.82
CA ILE A 127 2.29 -4.18 -2.49
C ILE A 127 3.45 -4.88 -1.77
N THR A 128 3.46 -4.85 -0.45
CA THR A 128 4.59 -5.36 0.35
C THR A 128 4.86 -6.84 0.13
N PRO A 129 3.88 -7.77 0.20
CA PRO A 129 4.13 -9.19 -0.05
C PRO A 129 4.49 -9.48 -1.51
N ALA A 130 4.18 -8.57 -2.45
CA ALA A 130 4.51 -8.73 -3.86
C ALA A 130 5.99 -8.49 -4.20
N LEU A 131 6.79 -7.93 -3.28
CA LEU A 131 8.17 -7.52 -3.56
C LEU A 131 9.16 -8.69 -3.52
N SER A 132 8.92 -9.73 -2.70
CA SER A 132 9.73 -10.96 -2.61
C SER A 132 8.99 -12.06 -1.87
N ASP A 133 9.44 -13.32 -2.02
CA ASP A 133 8.88 -14.46 -1.28
C ASP A 133 9.11 -14.34 0.23
N ASN A 134 10.25 -13.78 0.66
CA ASN A 134 10.47 -13.47 2.07
C ASN A 134 9.44 -12.47 2.61
N LEU A 135 9.11 -11.43 1.83
CA LEU A 135 8.10 -10.45 2.26
C LEU A 135 6.68 -11.03 2.26
N GLU A 136 6.38 -12.02 1.42
CA GLU A 136 5.14 -12.80 1.53
C GLU A 136 5.06 -13.47 2.92
N GLN A 137 6.14 -14.15 3.33
CA GLN A 137 6.24 -14.79 4.65
C GLN A 137 6.18 -13.77 5.79
N ILE A 138 6.97 -12.69 5.72
CA ILE A 138 7.02 -11.61 6.70
C ILE A 138 5.63 -11.01 6.93
N CYS A 139 4.88 -10.73 5.85
CA CYS A 139 3.53 -10.18 5.95
C CYS A 139 2.57 -11.16 6.64
N LEU A 140 2.66 -12.45 6.31
CA LEU A 140 1.82 -13.47 6.95
C LEU A 140 2.15 -13.64 8.44
N GLU A 141 3.44 -13.63 8.80
CA GLU A 141 3.87 -13.66 10.21
C GLU A 141 3.39 -12.41 10.96
N ALA A 142 3.48 -11.24 10.34
CA ALA A 142 3.02 -9.98 10.92
C ALA A 142 1.52 -10.00 11.26
N VAL A 143 0.66 -10.36 10.29
CA VAL A 143 -0.80 -10.38 10.55
C VAL A 143 -1.17 -11.44 11.58
N LYS A 144 -0.52 -12.61 11.59
CA LYS A 144 -0.71 -13.63 12.61
C LYS A 144 -0.27 -13.15 13.99
N ALA A 145 0.86 -12.45 14.08
CA ALA A 145 1.34 -11.87 15.34
C ALA A 145 0.40 -10.78 15.83
N ALA A 146 -0.04 -9.86 14.95
CA ALA A 146 -1.02 -8.84 15.29
C ALA A 146 -2.28 -9.45 15.90
N LYS A 147 -2.83 -10.53 15.31
CA LYS A 147 -4.00 -11.23 15.87
C LYS A 147 -3.72 -11.87 17.24
N ARG A 148 -2.53 -12.44 17.49
CA ARG A 148 -2.17 -12.96 18.82
C ARG A 148 -2.10 -11.88 19.89
N HIS A 149 -1.72 -10.65 19.51
CA HIS A 149 -1.67 -9.49 20.41
C HIS A 149 -3.00 -8.73 20.51
N GLY A 150 -4.09 -9.20 19.86
CA GLY A 150 -5.39 -8.54 19.88
C GLY A 150 -5.45 -7.26 19.02
N VAL A 151 -4.45 -7.02 18.18
CA VAL A 151 -4.33 -5.85 17.32
C VAL A 151 -5.31 -5.93 16.15
N THR A 152 -6.00 -4.84 15.85
CA THR A 152 -6.85 -4.73 14.67
C THR A 152 -5.99 -4.66 13.40
N VAL A 153 -6.32 -5.47 12.40
CA VAL A 153 -5.58 -5.52 11.14
C VAL A 153 -6.39 -4.90 10.01
N SER A 154 -5.82 -3.93 9.32
CA SER A 154 -6.35 -3.42 8.05
C SER A 154 -5.42 -3.75 6.87
N LEU A 155 -6.02 -4.20 5.77
CA LEU A 155 -5.32 -4.54 4.53
C LEU A 155 -5.90 -3.74 3.37
N ASP A 156 -5.07 -2.94 2.69
CA ASP A 156 -5.39 -2.40 1.37
C ASP A 156 -4.92 -3.40 0.30
N THR A 157 -5.83 -3.95 -0.50
CA THR A 157 -5.52 -4.94 -1.53
C THR A 157 -4.50 -4.44 -2.53
N ASN A 158 -4.61 -3.20 -2.95
CA ASN A 158 -3.63 -2.43 -3.72
C ASN A 158 -2.92 -3.25 -4.81
N TYR A 159 -3.68 -4.05 -5.56
CA TYR A 159 -3.15 -4.95 -6.57
C TYR A 159 -2.35 -4.20 -7.65
N ARG A 160 -1.21 -4.74 -8.00
CA ARG A 160 -0.32 -4.19 -9.03
C ARG A 160 0.13 -5.28 -10.00
N SER A 161 -0.50 -5.34 -11.17
CA SER A 161 -0.20 -6.33 -12.23
C SER A 161 1.27 -6.32 -12.69
N LYS A 162 1.99 -5.20 -12.52
CA LYS A 162 3.43 -5.11 -12.84
C LYS A 162 4.33 -5.80 -11.80
N LEU A 163 3.81 -6.22 -10.65
CA LEU A 163 4.59 -6.88 -9.57
C LEU A 163 4.44 -8.40 -9.59
N TRP A 164 3.23 -8.88 -9.76
CA TRP A 164 2.90 -10.29 -9.68
C TRP A 164 1.69 -10.67 -10.51
N SER A 165 1.56 -11.97 -10.82
CA SER A 165 0.38 -12.49 -11.51
C SER A 165 -0.86 -12.41 -10.63
N ILE A 166 -2.03 -12.38 -11.26
CA ILE A 166 -3.31 -12.36 -10.55
C ILE A 166 -3.48 -13.61 -9.68
N ASP A 167 -3.03 -14.78 -10.14
CA ASP A 167 -3.15 -16.05 -9.40
C ASP A 167 -2.31 -16.01 -8.11
N LYS A 168 -1.05 -15.53 -8.19
CA LYS A 168 -0.19 -15.37 -7.01
C LYS A 168 -0.80 -14.33 -6.06
N ALA A 169 -1.27 -13.20 -6.58
CA ALA A 169 -1.91 -12.16 -5.80
C ALA A 169 -3.17 -12.67 -5.07
N SER A 170 -4.05 -13.38 -5.78
CA SER A 170 -5.28 -13.95 -5.20
C SER A 170 -4.98 -14.93 -4.08
N ARG A 171 -3.97 -15.80 -4.25
CA ARG A 171 -3.55 -16.74 -3.22
C ARG A 171 -3.02 -16.01 -1.98
N VAL A 172 -2.06 -15.11 -2.17
CA VAL A 172 -1.36 -14.46 -1.05
C VAL A 172 -2.27 -13.47 -0.31
N ILE A 173 -2.95 -12.59 -1.05
CA ILE A 173 -3.90 -11.65 -0.45
C ILE A 173 -5.06 -12.41 0.21
N GLY A 174 -5.57 -13.48 -0.42
CA GLY A 174 -6.60 -14.33 0.16
C GLY A 174 -6.19 -14.98 1.48
N GLU A 175 -4.91 -15.34 1.63
CA GLU A 175 -4.38 -15.87 2.91
C GLU A 175 -4.28 -14.76 3.97
N LEU A 176 -3.80 -13.56 3.62
CA LEU A 176 -3.75 -12.41 4.53
C LEU A 176 -5.15 -11.97 4.99
N MET A 177 -6.15 -12.04 4.11
CA MET A 177 -7.54 -11.68 4.39
C MET A 177 -8.16 -12.52 5.52
N ARG A 178 -7.65 -13.72 5.80
CA ARG A 178 -8.12 -14.57 6.93
C ARG A 178 -7.79 -13.95 8.30
N TYR A 179 -6.83 -13.03 8.33
CA TYR A 179 -6.37 -12.35 9.54
C TYR A 179 -6.72 -10.85 9.54
N THR A 180 -7.46 -10.40 8.53
CA THR A 180 -7.82 -8.99 8.32
C THR A 180 -9.18 -8.68 8.96
N ASP A 181 -9.26 -7.59 9.70
CA ASP A 181 -10.51 -7.06 10.27
C ASP A 181 -11.16 -6.04 9.33
N ILE A 182 -10.37 -5.18 8.70
CA ILE A 182 -10.85 -4.13 7.78
C ILE A 182 -10.15 -4.28 6.43
N CYS A 183 -10.93 -4.47 5.39
CA CYS A 183 -10.39 -4.50 4.02
C CYS A 183 -10.60 -3.14 3.34
N ILE A 184 -9.51 -2.57 2.82
CA ILE A 184 -9.55 -1.39 1.94
C ILE A 184 -9.30 -1.88 0.53
N THR A 185 -10.17 -1.55 -0.41
CA THR A 185 -10.11 -2.13 -1.75
C THR A 185 -10.90 -1.29 -2.78
N ASN A 186 -11.08 -1.80 -3.96
CA ASN A 186 -11.95 -1.25 -5.00
C ASN A 186 -12.70 -2.39 -5.71
N PRO A 187 -13.83 -2.12 -6.38
CA PRO A 187 -14.61 -3.17 -7.05
C PRO A 187 -13.84 -3.98 -8.09
N GLY A 188 -12.87 -3.36 -8.76
CA GLY A 188 -12.00 -4.03 -9.73
C GLY A 188 -11.07 -5.06 -9.09
N ASP A 189 -10.43 -4.70 -7.97
CA ASP A 189 -9.59 -5.62 -7.21
C ASP A 189 -10.42 -6.76 -6.61
N ILE A 190 -11.63 -6.47 -6.10
CA ILE A 190 -12.56 -7.50 -5.58
C ILE A 190 -12.88 -8.54 -6.66
N LYS A 191 -13.21 -8.08 -7.87
CA LYS A 191 -13.45 -8.97 -9.01
C LYS A 191 -12.21 -9.78 -9.37
N ASN A 192 -11.08 -9.10 -9.54
CA ASN A 192 -9.85 -9.73 -10.04
C ASN A 192 -9.24 -10.71 -9.03
N LEU A 193 -9.18 -10.34 -7.74
CA LEU A 193 -8.53 -11.14 -6.71
C LEU A 193 -9.44 -12.24 -6.14
N PHE A 194 -10.74 -12.00 -6.05
CA PHE A 194 -11.65 -12.88 -5.32
C PHE A 194 -12.75 -13.48 -6.19
N GLY A 195 -12.85 -13.09 -7.46
CA GLY A 195 -13.90 -13.55 -8.37
C GLY A 195 -15.30 -13.06 -8.01
N ILE A 196 -15.41 -12.04 -7.15
CA ILE A 196 -16.70 -11.53 -6.67
C ILE A 196 -17.18 -10.44 -7.62
N VAL A 197 -18.42 -10.58 -8.08
CA VAL A 197 -19.11 -9.61 -8.96
C VAL A 197 -20.40 -9.11 -8.30
N SER A 198 -20.83 -7.91 -8.68
CA SER A 198 -22.09 -7.33 -8.23
C SER A 198 -23.28 -8.15 -8.73
N ASP A 199 -24.37 -8.14 -7.96
CA ASP A 199 -25.67 -8.64 -8.42
C ASP A 199 -26.37 -7.67 -9.38
N LYS A 200 -25.93 -6.40 -9.40
CA LYS A 200 -26.41 -5.39 -10.30
C LYS A 200 -25.87 -5.65 -11.72
N ALA A 201 -26.75 -5.98 -12.65
CA ALA A 201 -26.39 -6.44 -13.99
C ALA A 201 -25.61 -5.38 -14.83
N ASP A 202 -25.91 -4.10 -14.59
CA ASP A 202 -25.30 -2.94 -15.28
C ASP A 202 -24.17 -2.26 -14.48
N PHE A 203 -23.63 -2.93 -13.45
CA PHE A 203 -22.55 -2.36 -12.63
C PHE A 203 -21.27 -2.15 -13.44
N ASP A 204 -20.91 -0.89 -13.68
CA ASP A 204 -19.71 -0.48 -14.41
C ASP A 204 -18.53 -0.24 -13.48
N LEU A 205 -17.49 -1.04 -13.58
CA LEU A 205 -16.26 -0.89 -12.81
C LEU A 205 -15.49 0.41 -13.12
N LYS A 206 -15.74 1.04 -14.26
CA LYS A 206 -15.10 2.32 -14.63
C LYS A 206 -15.86 3.53 -14.07
N LYS A 207 -17.13 3.33 -13.72
CA LYS A 207 -18.01 4.33 -13.12
C LYS A 207 -18.83 3.66 -12.01
N PRO A 208 -18.18 3.22 -10.94
CA PRO A 208 -18.87 2.43 -9.90
C PRO A 208 -19.88 3.30 -9.15
N ASP A 209 -21.10 2.78 -9.01
CA ASP A 209 -22.14 3.36 -8.17
C ASP A 209 -22.20 2.68 -6.79
N ASN A 210 -22.89 3.32 -5.86
CA ASN A 210 -22.98 2.86 -4.47
C ASN A 210 -23.70 1.51 -4.31
N GLU A 211 -24.74 1.25 -5.09
CA GLU A 211 -25.54 0.01 -4.98
C GLU A 211 -24.72 -1.20 -5.43
N GLY A 212 -24.09 -1.11 -6.60
CA GLY A 212 -23.20 -2.17 -7.09
C GLY A 212 -21.98 -2.37 -6.20
N ALA A 213 -21.42 -1.29 -5.66
CA ALA A 213 -20.31 -1.34 -4.72
C ALA A 213 -20.72 -2.01 -3.39
N ALA A 214 -21.90 -1.69 -2.84
CA ALA A 214 -22.42 -2.34 -1.63
C ALA A 214 -22.57 -3.85 -1.83
N SER A 215 -23.13 -4.27 -2.97
CA SER A 215 -23.31 -5.69 -3.29
C SER A 215 -21.98 -6.45 -3.27
N VAL A 216 -20.91 -5.92 -3.85
CA VAL A 216 -19.60 -6.62 -3.84
C VAL A 216 -18.93 -6.57 -2.46
N ALA A 217 -19.12 -5.49 -1.68
CA ALA A 217 -18.61 -5.38 -0.32
C ALA A 217 -19.25 -6.42 0.62
N GLU A 218 -20.57 -6.54 0.56
CA GLU A 218 -21.31 -7.54 1.35
C GLU A 218 -20.86 -8.97 1.04
N LYS A 219 -20.67 -9.30 -0.23
CA LYS A 219 -20.17 -10.61 -0.63
C LYS A 219 -18.74 -10.85 -0.13
N LEU A 220 -17.87 -9.83 -0.15
CA LEU A 220 -16.53 -9.92 0.37
C LEU A 220 -16.55 -10.18 1.88
N MET A 221 -17.39 -9.46 2.63
CA MET A 221 -17.55 -9.62 4.08
C MET A 221 -18.18 -10.98 4.47
N LYS A 222 -19.00 -11.57 3.60
CA LYS A 222 -19.49 -12.97 3.79
C LYS A 222 -18.40 -14.02 3.56
N LYS A 223 -17.42 -13.71 2.71
CA LYS A 223 -16.32 -14.64 2.34
C LYS A 223 -15.19 -14.65 3.36
N TYR A 224 -14.93 -13.52 4.03
CA TYR A 224 -13.81 -13.34 4.96
C TYR A 224 -14.28 -12.80 6.30
N PRO A 225 -13.55 -13.02 7.42
CA PRO A 225 -13.96 -12.62 8.78
C PRO A 225 -13.79 -11.11 9.00
N LEU A 226 -14.24 -10.29 8.06
CA LEU A 226 -14.11 -8.84 8.12
C LEU A 226 -15.15 -8.22 9.07
N LYS A 227 -14.73 -7.20 9.79
CA LYS A 227 -15.60 -6.30 10.58
C LYS A 227 -16.07 -5.12 9.73
N GLY A 228 -15.40 -4.82 8.63
CA GLY A 228 -15.78 -3.77 7.69
C GLY A 228 -14.99 -3.82 6.38
N ALA A 229 -15.54 -3.19 5.36
CA ALA A 229 -14.91 -3.03 4.06
C ALA A 229 -15.02 -1.57 3.60
N ALA A 230 -13.88 -0.93 3.29
CA ALA A 230 -13.82 0.40 2.71
C ALA A 230 -13.51 0.30 1.21
N LEU A 231 -14.46 0.71 0.39
CA LEU A 231 -14.31 0.67 -1.07
C LEU A 231 -14.02 2.07 -1.61
N THR A 232 -12.93 2.20 -2.34
CA THR A 232 -12.66 3.41 -3.12
C THR A 232 -13.40 3.35 -4.45
N LEU A 233 -14.12 4.42 -4.77
CA LEU A 233 -14.92 4.56 -5.99
C LEU A 233 -14.31 5.68 -6.83
N ARG A 234 -13.67 5.32 -7.94
CA ARG A 234 -12.98 6.28 -8.79
C ARG A 234 -13.51 6.26 -10.21
N THR A 235 -13.87 7.42 -10.71
CA THR A 235 -14.18 7.65 -12.13
C THR A 235 -13.09 8.54 -12.73
N ASN A 236 -12.40 8.07 -13.76
CA ASN A 236 -11.37 8.84 -14.44
C ASN A 236 -12.02 9.71 -15.52
N LEU A 237 -11.88 11.02 -15.42
CA LEU A 237 -12.34 12.00 -16.42
C LEU A 237 -11.22 12.35 -17.41
N SER A 238 -10.00 12.59 -16.86
CA SER A 238 -8.79 12.83 -17.65
C SER A 238 -7.55 12.33 -16.88
N ALA A 239 -6.35 12.59 -17.37
CA ALA A 239 -5.12 12.27 -16.66
C ALA A 239 -4.96 13.10 -15.36
N SER A 240 -5.56 14.29 -15.31
CA SER A 240 -5.49 15.21 -14.17
C SER A 240 -6.77 15.30 -13.36
N ASP A 241 -7.93 14.91 -13.94
CA ASP A 241 -9.23 15.08 -13.30
C ASP A 241 -9.90 13.72 -13.03
N ASN A 242 -10.31 13.52 -11.81
CA ASN A 242 -10.98 12.32 -11.37
C ASN A 242 -12.06 12.65 -10.36
N ASP A 243 -13.21 11.98 -10.47
CA ASP A 243 -14.15 11.89 -9.37
C ASP A 243 -13.71 10.77 -8.44
N PHE A 244 -13.57 11.07 -7.17
CA PHE A 244 -13.08 10.12 -6.18
C PHE A 244 -13.98 10.13 -4.94
N GLY A 245 -14.63 9.01 -4.71
CA GLY A 245 -15.45 8.75 -3.54
C GLY A 245 -15.00 7.51 -2.79
N ALA A 246 -15.64 7.27 -1.65
CA ALA A 246 -15.44 6.04 -0.89
C ALA A 246 -16.75 5.63 -0.22
N MET A 247 -16.89 4.34 0.06
CA MET A 247 -17.98 3.76 0.81
C MET A 247 -17.41 2.85 1.89
N LEU A 248 -18.01 2.93 3.08
CA LEU A 248 -17.71 2.04 4.20
C LEU A 248 -18.94 1.16 4.47
N CYS A 249 -18.73 -0.16 4.54
CA CYS A 249 -19.70 -1.17 4.91
C CYS A 249 -19.26 -1.89 6.19
#